data_ed62a4f73613d93cad76abd5d6610f23
#
_entry.id   ed62a4f73613d93cad76abd5d6610f23
#
_cell.length_a   1.000
_cell.length_b   1.000
_cell.length_c   1.000
_cell.angle_alpha   90.00
_cell.angle_beta   90.00
_cell.angle_gamma   90.00
#
_symmetry.space_group_name_H-M   'P 1'
#
loop_
_entity.id
_entity.type
_entity.pdbx_description
1 polymer ?
#
loop_
_entity_poly.entity_id
_entity_poly.type
_entity_poly.pdbx_seq_one_letter_code
_entity_poly.pdbx_strand_id
1 'polypeptide(L)' 'MVETSSYEERMKELEIEYNDFLETKCGQEWKEHWKNEIGSDSCGDFGDYLYDFYPEMLM' A
#
# COMPACT_ATOMS: atom_id res chain seq x y z
N MET A 1 -5.44 -25.53 0.95
CA MET A 1 -4.27 -25.08 0.22
C MET A 1 -4.57 -24.00 -0.79
N VAL A 2 -5.71 -24.09 -1.39
CA VAL A 2 -6.08 -23.12 -2.43
C VAL A 2 -6.36 -21.75 -1.84
N GLU A 3 -6.98 -21.74 -0.69
CA GLU A 3 -7.32 -20.47 -0.04
C GLU A 3 -6.10 -19.63 0.28
N THR A 4 -5.04 -20.30 0.75
CA THR A 4 -3.80 -19.59 1.06
C THR A 4 -3.23 -18.94 -0.18
N SER A 5 -3.26 -19.67 -1.29
CA SER A 5 -2.77 -19.14 -2.56
C SER A 5 -3.57 -17.92 -3.01
N SER A 6 -4.89 -17.96 -2.80
CA SER A 6 -5.74 -16.83 -3.18
C SER A 6 -5.36 -15.55 -2.46
N TYR A 7 -5.10 -15.66 -1.16
CA TYR A 7 -4.72 -14.49 -0.38
C TYR A 7 -3.37 -13.95 -0.84
N GLU A 8 -2.42 -14.86 -1.04
CA GLU A 8 -1.08 -14.45 -1.48
C GLU A 8 -1.11 -13.83 -2.86
N GLU A 9 -1.91 -14.37 -3.75
CA GLU A 9 -2.06 -13.81 -5.08
C GLU A 9 -2.64 -12.40 -5.01
N ARG A 10 -3.63 -12.21 -4.16
CA ARG A 10 -4.23 -10.89 -3.98
C ARG A 10 -3.21 -9.90 -3.46
N MET A 11 -2.40 -10.32 -2.50
CA MET A 11 -1.37 -9.45 -1.94
C MET A 11 -0.32 -9.07 -2.99
N LYS A 12 0.05 -10.01 -3.84
CA LYS A 12 1.01 -9.72 -4.90
C LYS A 12 0.46 -8.71 -5.89
N GLU A 13 -0.81 -8.84 -6.23
CA GLU A 13 -1.44 -7.89 -7.13
C GLU A 13 -1.49 -6.50 -6.53
N LEU A 14 -1.82 -6.42 -5.24
CA LEU A 14 -1.86 -5.13 -4.56
C LEU A 14 -0.48 -4.52 -4.43
N GLU A 15 0.54 -5.35 -4.27
CA GLU A 15 1.91 -4.85 -4.21
C GLU A 15 2.33 -4.23 -5.53
N ILE A 16 1.95 -4.86 -6.63
CA ILE A 16 2.22 -4.30 -7.97
C ILE A 16 1.47 -2.99 -8.14
N GLU A 17 0.21 -2.96 -7.73
CA GLU A 17 -0.60 -1.75 -7.77
C GLU A 17 0.03 -0.62 -6.97
N TYR A 18 0.54 -0.97 -5.78
CA TYR A 18 1.18 0.00 -4.91
C TYR A 18 2.42 0.60 -5.59
N ASN A 19 3.25 -0.25 -6.19
CA ASN A 19 4.44 0.22 -6.87
C ASN A 19 4.10 1.13 -8.04
N ASP A 20 3.08 0.76 -8.82
CA ASP A 20 2.62 1.58 -9.93
C ASP A 20 2.06 2.90 -9.42
N PHE A 21 1.30 2.84 -8.32
CA PHE A 21 0.72 4.05 -7.74
C PHE A 21 1.81 5.03 -7.32
N LEU A 22 2.88 4.53 -6.72
CA LEU A 22 3.97 5.40 -6.27
C LEU A 22 4.68 6.09 -7.41
N GLU A 23 4.59 5.56 -8.61
CA GLU A 23 5.21 6.19 -9.78
C GLU A 23 4.33 7.28 -10.37
N THR A 24 3.08 7.37 -9.95
CA THR A 24 2.18 8.42 -10.40
C THR A 24 2.36 9.66 -9.55
N LYS A 25 1.89 10.78 -10.07
CA LYS A 25 1.94 12.03 -9.32
C LYS A 25 1.08 11.94 -8.06
N CYS A 26 -0.08 11.31 -8.17
CA CYS A 26 -0.97 11.13 -7.02
C CYS A 26 -0.30 10.30 -5.94
N GLY A 27 0.41 9.24 -6.33
CA GLY A 27 1.10 8.40 -5.38
C GLY A 27 2.22 9.13 -4.66
N GLN A 28 2.94 9.95 -5.39
CA GLN A 28 4.02 10.73 -4.80
C GLN A 28 3.48 11.74 -3.80
N GLU A 29 2.36 12.38 -4.14
CA GLU A 29 1.71 13.33 -3.23
C GLU A 29 1.16 12.62 -1.99
N TRP A 30 0.62 11.43 -2.18
CA TRP A 30 0.11 10.63 -1.07
C TRP A 30 1.24 10.28 -0.10
N LYS A 31 2.35 9.84 -0.62
CA LYS A 31 3.49 9.46 0.21
C LYS A 31 4.06 10.67 0.93
N GLU A 32 4.12 11.80 0.25
CA GLU A 32 4.60 13.03 0.86
C GLU A 32 3.65 13.50 1.95
N HIS A 33 2.36 13.33 1.75
CA HIS A 33 1.38 13.67 2.77
C HIS A 33 1.59 12.85 4.05
N TRP A 34 1.83 11.56 3.90
CA TRP A 34 2.10 10.70 5.04
C TRP A 34 3.37 11.14 5.77
N LYS A 35 4.39 11.47 5.00
CA LYS A 35 5.65 11.91 5.58
C LYS A 35 5.46 13.20 6.37
N ASN A 36 4.68 14.14 5.83
CA ASN A 36 4.43 15.40 6.51
C ASN A 36 3.58 15.23 7.76
N GLU A 37 2.60 14.32 7.72
CA GLU A 37 1.70 14.11 8.84
C GLU A 37 2.41 13.42 10.00
N ILE A 38 3.18 12.38 9.70
CA ILE A 38 3.83 11.57 10.74
C ILE A 38 5.24 12.06 11.03
N GLY A 39 5.90 12.59 10.01
CA GLY A 39 7.26 13.08 10.16
C GLY A 39 8.30 11.98 10.24
N SER A 40 7.98 10.82 9.70
CA SER A 40 8.88 9.67 9.71
C SER A 40 9.20 9.23 8.29
N ASP A 41 10.43 8.83 8.06
CA ASP A 41 10.85 8.36 6.75
C ASP A 41 10.30 6.99 6.41
N SER A 42 9.81 6.27 7.42
CA SER A 42 9.29 4.92 7.21
C SER A 42 7.80 4.90 6.92
N CYS A 43 7.16 6.04 6.85
CA CYS A 43 5.73 6.09 6.54
C CYS A 43 5.51 6.05 5.04
N GLY A 44 4.29 5.69 4.64
CA GLY A 44 3.95 5.61 3.22
C GLY A 44 4.40 4.31 2.58
N ASP A 45 4.59 3.26 3.38
CA ASP A 45 4.98 1.97 2.83
C ASP A 45 3.73 1.17 2.41
N PHE A 46 3.94 -0.08 2.01
CA PHE A 46 2.85 -0.91 1.53
C PHE A 46 1.77 -1.11 2.60
N GLY A 47 2.17 -1.24 3.86
CA GLY A 47 1.21 -1.36 4.95
C GLY A 47 0.31 -0.15 5.06
N ASP A 48 0.89 1.04 4.94
CA ASP A 48 0.12 2.28 4.98
C ASP A 48 -0.81 2.39 3.78
N TYR A 49 -0.36 1.93 2.61
CA TYR A 49 -1.18 1.93 1.41
C TYR A 49 -2.42 1.05 1.62
N LEU A 50 -2.23 -0.14 2.18
CA LEU A 50 -3.35 -1.02 2.47
C LEU A 50 -4.30 -0.40 3.50
N TYR A 51 -3.74 0.23 4.50
CA TYR A 51 -4.54 0.87 5.53
C TYR A 51 -5.47 1.93 4.93
N ASP A 52 -4.97 2.71 3.99
CA ASP A 52 -5.75 3.80 3.39
C ASP A 52 -6.72 3.30 2.31
N PHE A 53 -6.30 2.37 1.49
CA PHE A 53 -7.08 1.99 0.31
C PHE A 53 -7.73 0.63 0.42
N TYR A 54 -7.16 -0.28 1.16
CA TYR A 54 -7.67 -1.63 1.28
C TYR A 54 -7.61 -2.10 2.75
N PRO A 55 -8.31 -1.40 3.64
CA PRO A 55 -8.22 -1.75 5.06
C PRO A 55 -8.72 -3.16 5.36
N GLU A 56 -9.57 -3.70 4.51
CA GLU A 56 -10.06 -5.07 4.71
C GLU A 56 -8.94 -6.10 4.62
N MET A 57 -7.82 -5.75 3.98
CA MET A 57 -6.70 -6.68 3.87
C MET A 57 -5.90 -6.78 5.17
N LEU A 58 -6.10 -5.83 6.08
CA LEU A 58 -5.38 -5.81 7.35
C LEU A 58 -6.23 -6.39 8.49
N MET A 59 -7.46 -6.76 8.22
CA MET A 59 -8.37 -7.32 9.23
C MET A 59 -8.36 -8.86 9.20
#